data_54fa60b3b667c0267741dab5e50c26bc
#
_entry.id   54fa60b3b667c0267741dab5e50c26bc
#
_cell.length_a   1.000
_cell.length_b   1.000
_cell.length_c   1.000
_cell.angle_alpha   90.00
_cell.angle_beta   90.00
_cell.angle_gamma   90.00
#
_symmetry.space_group_name_H-M   'P 1'
#
loop_
_entity.id
_entity.type
_entity.pdbx_description
1 polymer ?
#
loop_
_entity_poly.entity_id
_entity_poly.type
_entity_poly.pdbx_seq_one_letter_code
_entity_poly.pdbx_strand_id
1 'polypeptide(L)'
;MQSPIEHTVGIYIGLLLLACIVSIISKLITRLPYTIFLTLVGLGISFFPFVPDIKETGFGHELIFFVFLPPLLFQGAFHMELNRLLKHIWPIVCFAIPGVVVSTLLTGGFIGLVGGIGFGLIPLLFGALISPTDPVSVLAIFREANAPEDLRILVEGESLFNDATGVVVFTILLHALIDGGGFSIGGSVLAFIKVCGGGFLLGAAVGWMAFLILRRLNEHLLENAICLLLAYGAFWLAEMMHVSGVIAVVAAGLLIGNHGRRLAMSHKTIETVETFFESIDFLLNSLLFILIGLELREYSEVLVFPWQFAAAAIAGMLIGRAIVTYTFYWALNKIGTKRPKSWKHIIFWGGLRGSIPIALLLHLPLNTGTVLDNYRPILLVAGFGCVFFSLVAQGTTMAPLMRRLGIGRI
;
A
#
# COMPACT_ATOMS: atom_id res chain seq x y z
N MET A 1 -21.75 -28.30 -18.98
CA MET A 1 -21.74 -26.90 -18.51
C MET A 1 -20.96 -26.89 -17.19
N GLN A 2 -19.82 -26.23 -17.12
CA GLN A 2 -19.11 -26.05 -15.85
C GLN A 2 -19.96 -25.18 -14.93
N SER A 3 -19.96 -25.48 -13.63
CA SER A 3 -20.65 -24.61 -12.68
C SER A 3 -19.94 -23.25 -12.64
N PRO A 4 -20.63 -22.13 -12.34
CA PRO A 4 -19.99 -20.81 -12.21
C PRO A 4 -18.81 -20.84 -11.23
N ILE A 5 -18.89 -21.68 -10.19
CA ILE A 5 -17.85 -21.86 -9.18
C ILE A 5 -16.62 -22.55 -9.79
N GLU A 6 -16.79 -23.61 -10.58
CA GLU A 6 -15.66 -24.31 -11.22
C GLU A 6 -14.90 -23.40 -12.18
N HIS A 7 -15.60 -22.55 -12.92
CA HIS A 7 -15.00 -21.57 -13.81
C HIS A 7 -14.17 -20.55 -13.03
N THR A 8 -14.73 -19.96 -11.97
CA THR A 8 -14.05 -18.99 -11.11
C THR A 8 -12.81 -19.59 -10.45
N VAL A 9 -12.92 -20.79 -9.89
CA VAL A 9 -11.77 -21.50 -9.28
C VAL A 9 -10.69 -21.78 -10.30
N GLY A 10 -11.06 -22.19 -11.53
CA GLY A 10 -10.12 -22.39 -12.63
C GLY A 10 -9.32 -21.13 -12.98
N ILE A 11 -9.99 -19.95 -12.99
CA ILE A 11 -9.34 -18.66 -13.22
C ILE A 11 -8.30 -18.38 -12.13
N TYR A 12 -8.65 -18.55 -10.85
CA TYR A 12 -7.71 -18.31 -9.74
C TYR A 12 -6.48 -19.21 -9.82
N ILE A 13 -6.69 -20.50 -10.09
CA ILE A 13 -5.57 -21.46 -10.27
C ILE A 13 -4.70 -21.03 -11.44
N GLY A 14 -5.29 -20.60 -12.56
CA GLY A 14 -4.56 -20.11 -13.73
C GLY A 14 -3.73 -18.86 -13.44
N LEU A 15 -4.30 -17.88 -12.73
CA LEU A 15 -3.59 -16.64 -12.34
C LEU A 15 -2.45 -16.94 -11.37
N LEU A 16 -2.64 -17.83 -10.40
CA LEU A 16 -1.58 -18.24 -9.47
C LEU A 16 -0.48 -19.02 -10.18
N LEU A 17 -0.82 -19.92 -11.09
CA LEU A 17 0.16 -20.64 -11.91
C LEU A 17 0.98 -19.66 -12.75
N LEU A 18 0.31 -18.72 -13.38
CA LEU A 18 0.95 -17.66 -14.15
C LEU A 18 1.91 -16.83 -13.27
N ALA A 19 1.48 -16.45 -12.07
CA ALA A 19 2.30 -15.73 -11.11
C ALA A 19 3.60 -16.50 -10.77
N CYS A 20 3.48 -17.81 -10.53
CA CYS A 20 4.64 -18.67 -10.27
C CYS A 20 5.59 -18.75 -11.47
N ILE A 21 5.05 -18.95 -12.68
CA ILE A 21 5.86 -19.02 -13.91
C ILE A 21 6.58 -17.69 -14.13
N VAL A 22 5.87 -16.58 -14.02
CA VAL A 22 6.44 -15.22 -14.18
C VAL A 22 7.52 -14.93 -13.15
N SER A 23 7.31 -15.35 -11.90
CA SER A 23 8.31 -15.20 -10.83
C SER A 23 9.60 -15.97 -11.14
N ILE A 24 9.47 -17.21 -11.66
CA ILE A 24 10.63 -18.03 -12.08
C ILE A 24 11.36 -17.34 -13.24
N ILE A 25 10.63 -16.92 -14.27
CA ILE A 25 11.19 -16.27 -15.46
C ILE A 25 11.87 -14.94 -15.08
N SER A 26 11.25 -14.14 -14.22
CA SER A 26 11.82 -12.88 -13.74
C SER A 26 13.17 -13.07 -13.07
N LYS A 27 13.30 -14.10 -12.22
CA LYS A 27 14.58 -14.44 -11.56
C LYS A 27 15.67 -14.90 -12.52
N LEU A 28 15.29 -15.53 -13.64
CA LEU A 28 16.24 -16.10 -14.61
C LEU A 28 16.69 -15.09 -15.68
N ILE A 29 15.83 -14.19 -16.10
CA ILE A 29 16.03 -13.41 -17.34
C ILE A 29 16.24 -11.93 -17.08
N THR A 30 15.63 -11.34 -16.03
CA THR A 30 15.54 -9.88 -15.92
C THR A 30 16.12 -9.33 -14.63
N ARG A 31 16.66 -8.10 -14.73
CA ARG A 31 16.98 -7.24 -13.58
C ARG A 31 15.76 -6.37 -13.17
N LEU A 32 14.61 -6.60 -13.78
CA LEU A 32 13.39 -5.87 -13.46
C LEU A 32 12.73 -6.48 -12.21
N PRO A 33 12.15 -5.68 -11.33
CA PRO A 33 11.32 -6.17 -10.24
C PRO A 33 10.19 -7.08 -10.78
N TYR A 34 9.97 -8.21 -10.13
CA TYR A 34 9.00 -9.21 -10.58
C TYR A 34 7.57 -8.65 -10.69
N THR A 35 7.22 -7.68 -9.86
CA THR A 35 5.93 -6.99 -9.86
C THR A 35 5.64 -6.28 -11.18
N ILE A 36 6.64 -5.62 -11.76
CA ILE A 36 6.54 -4.99 -13.08
C ILE A 36 6.28 -6.06 -14.14
N PHE A 37 7.03 -7.17 -14.07
CA PHE A 37 6.91 -8.24 -15.03
C PHE A 37 5.53 -8.89 -14.97
N LEU A 38 4.98 -9.09 -13.77
CA LEU A 38 3.61 -9.56 -13.57
C LEU A 38 2.56 -8.66 -14.23
N THR A 39 2.70 -7.35 -14.06
CA THR A 39 1.80 -6.37 -14.68
C THR A 39 1.87 -6.40 -16.19
N LEU A 40 3.09 -6.43 -16.76
CA LEU A 40 3.28 -6.50 -18.21
C LEU A 40 2.72 -7.80 -18.79
N VAL A 41 2.88 -8.91 -18.09
CA VAL A 41 2.30 -10.19 -18.48
C VAL A 41 0.78 -10.14 -18.35
N GLY A 42 0.22 -9.60 -17.26
CA GLY A 42 -1.21 -9.38 -17.09
C GLY A 42 -1.80 -8.56 -18.25
N LEU A 43 -1.15 -7.45 -18.61
CA LEU A 43 -1.53 -6.64 -19.77
C LEU A 43 -1.39 -7.42 -21.08
N GLY A 44 -0.30 -8.17 -21.26
CA GLY A 44 -0.07 -8.96 -22.50
C GLY A 44 -1.11 -10.05 -22.69
N ILE A 45 -1.44 -10.82 -21.64
CA ILE A 45 -2.44 -11.88 -21.73
C ILE A 45 -3.87 -11.34 -21.88
N SER A 46 -4.14 -10.12 -21.43
CA SER A 46 -5.45 -9.50 -21.57
C SER A 46 -5.91 -9.36 -23.03
N PHE A 47 -4.99 -9.34 -23.99
CA PHE A 47 -5.32 -9.28 -25.42
C PHE A 47 -5.79 -10.63 -26.00
N PHE A 48 -5.68 -11.72 -25.25
CA PHE A 48 -6.14 -13.03 -25.72
C PHE A 48 -7.62 -13.24 -25.35
N PRO A 49 -8.45 -13.76 -26.30
CA PRO A 49 -9.90 -13.86 -26.15
C PRO A 49 -10.37 -14.91 -25.12
N PHE A 50 -9.47 -15.77 -24.64
CA PHE A 50 -9.76 -16.78 -23.63
C PHE A 50 -9.51 -16.32 -22.20
N VAL A 51 -9.00 -15.12 -22.02
CA VAL A 51 -8.81 -14.53 -20.68
C VAL A 51 -10.10 -13.80 -20.30
N PRO A 52 -10.74 -14.21 -19.20
CA PRO A 52 -11.99 -13.59 -18.75
C PRO A 52 -11.77 -12.14 -18.33
N ASP A 53 -12.78 -11.33 -18.53
CA ASP A 53 -12.79 -9.97 -17.99
C ASP A 53 -12.71 -10.01 -16.46
N ILE A 54 -12.08 -9.02 -15.84
CA ILE A 54 -11.97 -8.92 -14.38
C ILE A 54 -13.34 -9.01 -13.71
N LYS A 55 -14.38 -8.47 -14.33
CA LYS A 55 -15.77 -8.56 -13.85
C LYS A 55 -16.27 -9.99 -13.72
N GLU A 56 -15.78 -10.90 -14.57
CA GLU A 56 -16.13 -12.33 -14.55
C GLU A 56 -15.29 -13.11 -13.53
N THR A 57 -14.16 -12.56 -13.10
CA THR A 57 -13.28 -13.22 -12.13
C THR A 57 -13.85 -13.27 -10.72
N GLY A 58 -14.91 -12.51 -10.44
CA GLY A 58 -15.47 -12.39 -9.09
C GLY A 58 -14.60 -11.57 -8.13
N PHE A 59 -13.48 -10.99 -8.59
CA PHE A 59 -12.72 -10.01 -7.82
C PHE A 59 -13.47 -8.67 -7.79
N GLY A 60 -14.54 -8.62 -7.02
CA GLY A 60 -15.20 -7.36 -6.74
C GLY A 60 -14.28 -6.40 -5.97
N HIS A 61 -14.52 -5.11 -6.12
CA HIS A 61 -13.73 -4.07 -5.46
C HIS A 61 -13.63 -4.25 -3.94
N GLU A 62 -14.70 -4.74 -3.31
CA GLU A 62 -14.74 -5.03 -1.88
C GLU A 62 -13.84 -6.22 -1.50
N LEU A 63 -13.81 -7.26 -2.32
CA LEU A 63 -13.02 -8.46 -2.05
C LEU A 63 -11.51 -8.13 -2.03
N ILE A 64 -11.04 -7.27 -2.95
CA ILE A 64 -9.65 -6.83 -2.95
C ILE A 64 -9.32 -6.10 -1.63
N PHE A 65 -10.20 -5.22 -1.19
CA PHE A 65 -9.98 -4.46 0.04
C PHE A 65 -10.00 -5.35 1.29
N PHE A 66 -11.03 -6.22 1.41
CA PHE A 66 -11.22 -7.07 2.59
C PHE A 66 -10.31 -8.29 2.65
N VAL A 67 -9.86 -8.82 1.51
CA VAL A 67 -9.04 -10.04 1.48
C VAL A 67 -7.56 -9.74 1.39
N PHE A 68 -7.15 -8.70 0.65
CA PHE A 68 -5.74 -8.44 0.40
C PHE A 68 -5.08 -7.53 1.45
N LEU A 69 -5.76 -6.46 1.86
CA LEU A 69 -5.15 -5.50 2.79
C LEU A 69 -4.81 -6.07 4.17
N PRO A 70 -5.69 -6.83 4.86
CA PRO A 70 -5.41 -7.24 6.23
C PRO A 70 -4.11 -8.03 6.39
N PRO A 71 -3.83 -9.10 5.63
CA PRO A 71 -2.60 -9.85 5.80
C PRO A 71 -1.34 -9.07 5.37
N LEU A 72 -1.43 -8.23 4.31
CA LEU A 72 -0.31 -7.40 3.87
C LEU A 72 0.13 -6.41 4.96
N LEU A 73 -0.84 -5.72 5.56
CA LEU A 73 -0.59 -4.76 6.64
C LEU A 73 -0.14 -5.44 7.94
N PHE A 74 -0.74 -6.60 8.25
CA PHE A 74 -0.35 -7.38 9.43
C PHE A 74 1.09 -7.85 9.32
N GLN A 75 1.51 -8.36 8.16
CA GLN A 75 2.88 -8.79 7.91
C GLN A 75 3.88 -7.64 8.13
N GLY A 76 3.66 -6.48 7.51
CA GLY A 76 4.52 -5.31 7.69
C GLY A 76 4.63 -4.90 9.16
N ALA A 77 3.49 -4.85 9.87
CA ALA A 77 3.45 -4.50 11.29
C ALA A 77 4.11 -5.57 12.19
N PHE A 78 3.92 -6.85 11.90
CA PHE A 78 4.48 -7.96 12.68
C PHE A 78 6.02 -8.01 12.65
N HIS A 79 6.63 -7.65 11.53
CA HIS A 79 8.10 -7.63 11.39
C HIS A 79 8.78 -6.42 12.04
N MET A 80 8.02 -5.35 12.30
CA MET A 80 8.57 -4.08 12.79
C MET A 80 8.91 -4.12 14.27
N GLU A 81 10.15 -3.80 14.61
CA GLU A 81 10.62 -3.71 16.00
C GLU A 81 10.13 -2.41 16.68
N LEU A 82 9.19 -2.53 17.62
CA LEU A 82 8.58 -1.39 18.32
C LEU A 82 9.59 -0.48 19.01
N ASN A 83 10.62 -1.05 19.65
CA ASN A 83 11.62 -0.24 20.37
C ASN A 83 12.41 0.67 19.42
N ARG A 84 12.71 0.20 18.23
CA ARG A 84 13.41 0.97 17.19
C ARG A 84 12.46 1.96 16.53
N LEU A 85 11.23 1.54 16.27
CA LEU A 85 10.17 2.41 15.78
C LEU A 85 9.99 3.63 16.69
N LEU A 86 9.89 3.40 18.02
CA LEU A 86 9.70 4.47 19.00
C LEU A 86 10.87 5.47 19.07
N LYS A 87 12.10 5.05 18.76
CA LYS A 87 13.25 5.97 18.65
C LYS A 87 13.09 6.96 17.49
N HIS A 88 12.41 6.53 16.42
CA HIS A 88 12.19 7.33 15.21
C HIS A 88 10.73 7.76 15.03
N ILE A 89 9.91 7.66 16.08
CA ILE A 89 8.46 7.86 15.98
C ILE A 89 8.09 9.26 15.48
N TRP A 90 8.77 10.31 15.94
CA TRP A 90 8.47 11.66 15.52
C TRP A 90 8.68 11.92 14.02
N PRO A 91 9.84 11.57 13.41
CA PRO A 91 9.98 11.63 11.95
C PRO A 91 8.94 10.78 11.23
N ILE A 92 8.73 9.55 11.68
CA ILE A 92 7.77 8.63 11.05
C ILE A 92 6.36 9.24 11.05
N VAL A 93 5.85 9.67 12.20
CA VAL A 93 4.53 10.28 12.32
C VAL A 93 4.43 11.58 11.50
N CYS A 94 5.48 12.41 11.48
CA CYS A 94 5.50 13.64 10.68
C CYS A 94 5.38 13.34 9.17
N PHE A 95 6.06 12.32 8.67
CA PHE A 95 5.95 11.94 7.26
C PHE A 95 4.63 11.22 6.96
N ALA A 96 4.20 10.33 7.87
CA ALA A 96 3.04 9.47 7.64
C ALA A 96 1.69 10.17 7.79
N ILE A 97 1.53 11.15 8.68
CA ILE A 97 0.24 11.82 8.90
C ILE A 97 0.21 13.18 8.20
N PRO A 98 0.84 14.25 8.70
CA PRO A 98 0.79 15.53 7.99
C PRO A 98 1.47 15.47 6.62
N GLY A 99 2.47 14.59 6.44
CA GLY A 99 3.11 14.38 5.15
C GLY A 99 2.17 13.84 4.09
N VAL A 100 1.32 12.87 4.43
CA VAL A 100 0.28 12.33 3.52
C VAL A 100 -0.75 13.39 3.20
N VAL A 101 -1.25 14.14 4.20
CA VAL A 101 -2.24 15.20 3.96
C VAL A 101 -1.67 16.28 3.03
N VAL A 102 -0.46 16.76 3.31
CA VAL A 102 0.21 17.76 2.45
C VAL A 102 0.50 17.19 1.06
N SER A 103 0.95 15.94 0.95
CA SER A 103 1.15 15.27 -0.34
C SER A 103 -0.15 15.16 -1.13
N THR A 104 -1.26 14.80 -0.47
CA THR A 104 -2.60 14.75 -1.06
C THR A 104 -3.02 16.10 -1.63
N LEU A 105 -2.85 17.16 -0.86
CA LEU A 105 -3.21 18.53 -1.29
C LEU A 105 -2.33 19.01 -2.45
N LEU A 106 -1.02 18.77 -2.38
CA LEU A 106 -0.08 19.21 -3.41
C LEU A 106 -0.26 18.43 -4.71
N THR A 107 -0.36 17.11 -4.62
CA THR A 107 -0.56 16.23 -5.78
C THR A 107 -1.93 16.50 -6.41
N GLY A 108 -2.99 16.52 -5.60
CA GLY A 108 -4.34 16.81 -6.07
C GLY A 108 -4.46 18.22 -6.65
N GLY A 109 -3.91 19.23 -5.95
CA GLY A 109 -3.89 20.61 -6.44
C GLY A 109 -3.15 20.76 -7.78
N PHE A 110 -1.98 20.10 -7.92
CA PHE A 110 -1.21 20.12 -9.16
C PHE A 110 -1.96 19.48 -10.32
N ILE A 111 -2.59 18.32 -10.09
CA ILE A 111 -3.38 17.62 -11.11
C ILE A 111 -4.64 18.42 -11.46
N GLY A 112 -5.29 19.02 -10.48
CA GLY A 112 -6.43 19.88 -10.71
C GLY A 112 -6.11 21.06 -11.63
N LEU A 113 -4.94 21.70 -11.42
CA LEU A 113 -4.48 22.83 -12.21
C LEU A 113 -3.98 22.42 -13.61
N VAL A 114 -3.06 21.47 -13.66
CA VAL A 114 -2.31 21.11 -14.88
C VAL A 114 -3.05 20.05 -15.70
N GLY A 115 -3.74 19.13 -15.02
CA GLY A 115 -4.53 18.07 -15.65
C GLY A 115 -5.89 18.54 -16.19
N GLY A 116 -6.29 19.78 -15.90
CA GLY A 116 -7.52 20.38 -16.46
C GLY A 116 -8.84 19.90 -15.82
N ILE A 117 -8.76 19.19 -14.67
CA ILE A 117 -9.97 18.71 -13.93
C ILE A 117 -10.58 19.81 -13.04
N GLY A 118 -9.81 20.86 -12.74
CA GLY A 118 -10.17 21.87 -11.76
C GLY A 118 -9.88 21.45 -10.30
N PHE A 119 -10.08 22.38 -9.37
CA PHE A 119 -9.96 22.09 -7.95
C PHE A 119 -11.23 21.41 -7.45
N GLY A 120 -11.09 20.34 -6.66
CA GLY A 120 -12.24 19.63 -6.12
C GLY A 120 -11.87 18.31 -5.43
N LEU A 121 -12.89 17.55 -5.05
CA LEU A 121 -12.70 16.27 -4.35
C LEU A 121 -12.04 15.21 -5.23
N ILE A 122 -12.30 15.19 -6.55
CA ILE A 122 -11.73 14.21 -7.49
C ILE A 122 -10.20 14.27 -7.52
N PRO A 123 -9.54 15.41 -7.81
CA PRO A 123 -8.09 15.46 -7.77
C PRO A 123 -7.51 15.24 -6.38
N LEU A 124 -8.20 15.63 -5.29
CA LEU A 124 -7.79 15.31 -3.92
C LEU A 124 -7.89 13.82 -3.64
N LEU A 125 -8.94 13.15 -4.09
CA LEU A 125 -9.10 11.70 -4.00
C LEU A 125 -7.95 10.98 -4.68
N PHE A 126 -7.55 11.44 -5.87
CA PHE A 126 -6.37 10.92 -6.56
C PHE A 126 -5.08 11.15 -5.76
N GLY A 127 -4.90 12.34 -5.20
CA GLY A 127 -3.76 12.66 -4.35
C GLY A 127 -3.65 11.74 -3.12
N ALA A 128 -4.78 11.44 -2.46
CA ALA A 128 -4.85 10.51 -1.34
C ALA A 128 -4.52 9.07 -1.78
N LEU A 129 -5.12 8.63 -2.87
CA LEU A 129 -4.95 7.30 -3.44
C LEU A 129 -3.49 7.00 -3.80
N ILE A 130 -2.76 7.99 -4.35
CA ILE A 130 -1.37 7.79 -4.76
C ILE A 130 -0.36 8.14 -3.65
N SER A 131 -0.79 8.61 -2.49
CA SER A 131 0.11 8.99 -1.39
C SER A 131 0.77 7.81 -0.67
N PRO A 132 0.15 6.63 -0.47
CA PRO A 132 0.79 5.48 0.15
C PRO A 132 2.06 5.04 -0.59
N THR A 133 3.09 4.61 0.17
CA THR A 133 4.38 4.17 -0.40
C THR A 133 4.71 2.75 0.01
N ASP A 134 5.22 1.95 -0.91
CA ASP A 134 5.61 0.57 -0.67
C ASP A 134 7.11 0.48 -0.33
N PRO A 135 7.47 -0.02 0.86
CA PRO A 135 8.86 -0.14 1.26
C PRO A 135 9.51 -1.41 0.72
N VAL A 136 8.75 -2.44 0.31
CA VAL A 136 9.25 -3.80 0.04
C VAL A 136 10.40 -3.77 -0.98
N SER A 137 10.18 -3.13 -2.12
CA SER A 137 11.20 -3.03 -3.17
C SER A 137 12.44 -2.24 -2.74
N VAL A 138 12.25 -1.17 -1.95
CA VAL A 138 13.36 -0.35 -1.43
C VAL A 138 14.12 -1.08 -0.36
N LEU A 139 13.44 -1.79 0.55
CA LEU A 139 14.07 -2.56 1.62
C LEU A 139 14.90 -3.73 1.09
N ALA A 140 14.48 -4.38 0.00
CA ALA A 140 15.29 -5.38 -0.68
C ALA A 140 16.64 -4.78 -1.12
N ILE A 141 16.61 -3.62 -1.79
CA ILE A 141 17.83 -2.91 -2.21
C ILE A 141 18.66 -2.47 -0.98
N PHE A 142 18.01 -2.01 0.10
CA PHE A 142 18.70 -1.62 1.33
C PHE A 142 19.42 -2.80 2.01
N ARG A 143 18.84 -4.00 1.98
CA ARG A 143 19.47 -5.22 2.49
C ARG A 143 20.71 -5.57 1.67
N GLU A 144 20.61 -5.58 0.34
CA GLU A 144 21.75 -5.86 -0.55
C GLU A 144 22.87 -4.82 -0.40
N ALA A 145 22.49 -3.54 -0.23
CA ALA A 145 23.43 -2.44 -0.08
C ALA A 145 24.02 -2.29 1.34
N ASN A 146 23.57 -3.07 2.33
CA ASN A 146 23.89 -2.86 3.74
C ASN A 146 23.64 -1.43 4.20
N ALA A 147 22.47 -0.90 3.87
CA ALA A 147 22.05 0.45 4.27
C ALA A 147 21.99 0.59 5.81
N PRO A 148 22.26 1.81 6.35
CA PRO A 148 22.13 2.07 7.78
C PRO A 148 20.76 1.67 8.31
N GLU A 149 20.74 0.99 9.45
CA GLU A 149 19.52 0.42 10.02
C GLU A 149 18.49 1.49 10.39
N ASP A 150 18.95 2.64 10.92
CA ASP A 150 18.06 3.77 11.23
C ASP A 150 17.35 4.31 9.98
N LEU A 151 18.01 4.28 8.81
CA LEU A 151 17.38 4.68 7.54
C LEU A 151 16.32 3.64 7.11
N ARG A 152 16.61 2.34 7.29
CA ARG A 152 15.66 1.28 7.00
C ARG A 152 14.39 1.43 7.84
N ILE A 153 14.54 1.57 9.15
CA ILE A 153 13.42 1.72 10.08
C ILE A 153 12.60 2.97 9.77
N LEU A 154 13.26 4.07 9.40
CA LEU A 154 12.57 5.30 9.04
C LEU A 154 11.70 5.13 7.79
N VAL A 155 12.23 4.47 6.74
CA VAL A 155 11.49 4.24 5.48
C VAL A 155 10.38 3.20 5.68
N GLU A 156 10.66 2.10 6.39
CA GLU A 156 9.71 1.04 6.68
C GLU A 156 8.56 1.54 7.57
N GLY A 157 8.90 2.27 8.65
CA GLY A 157 7.90 2.85 9.54
C GLY A 157 7.09 3.96 8.88
N GLU A 158 7.73 4.82 8.08
CA GLU A 158 7.00 5.81 7.29
C GLU A 158 5.97 5.14 6.39
N SER A 159 6.37 4.13 5.62
CA SER A 159 5.47 3.43 4.71
C SER A 159 4.31 2.75 5.42
N LEU A 160 4.56 2.00 6.49
CA LEU A 160 3.50 1.32 7.25
C LEU A 160 2.42 2.28 7.74
N PHE A 161 2.83 3.44 8.27
CA PHE A 161 1.87 4.41 8.79
C PHE A 161 1.28 5.32 7.71
N ASN A 162 2.00 5.61 6.63
CA ASN A 162 1.43 6.39 5.53
C ASN A 162 0.40 5.60 4.73
N ASP A 163 0.58 4.28 4.62
CA ASP A 163 -0.40 3.38 4.02
C ASP A 163 -1.73 3.46 4.78
N ALA A 164 -1.67 3.30 6.11
CA ALA A 164 -2.84 3.43 6.95
C ALA A 164 -3.49 4.83 6.87
N THR A 165 -2.68 5.89 6.90
CA THR A 165 -3.17 7.27 6.79
C THR A 165 -3.77 7.53 5.41
N GLY A 166 -3.12 7.07 4.35
CA GLY A 166 -3.57 7.26 2.97
C GLY A 166 -4.92 6.61 2.72
N VAL A 167 -5.11 5.37 3.21
CA VAL A 167 -6.41 4.67 3.13
C VAL A 167 -7.50 5.45 3.86
N VAL A 168 -7.24 5.95 5.08
CA VAL A 168 -8.23 6.72 5.84
C VAL A 168 -8.59 8.04 5.15
N VAL A 169 -7.58 8.79 4.66
CA VAL A 169 -7.82 10.04 3.92
C VAL A 169 -8.59 9.77 2.63
N PHE A 170 -8.23 8.72 1.90
CA PHE A 170 -8.95 8.26 0.71
C PHE A 170 -10.41 7.94 1.02
N THR A 171 -10.69 7.14 2.06
CA THR A 171 -12.05 6.75 2.44
C THR A 171 -12.90 7.96 2.84
N ILE A 172 -12.34 8.90 3.60
CA ILE A 172 -13.05 10.15 3.97
C ILE A 172 -13.41 10.97 2.73
N LEU A 173 -12.47 11.11 1.79
CA LEU A 173 -12.73 11.87 0.55
C LEU A 173 -13.70 11.14 -0.38
N LEU A 174 -13.63 9.81 -0.44
CA LEU A 174 -14.54 8.98 -1.23
C LEU A 174 -15.98 9.10 -0.71
N HIS A 175 -16.21 8.95 0.60
CA HIS A 175 -17.52 9.15 1.20
C HIS A 175 -18.05 10.57 1.00
N ALA A 176 -17.21 11.60 1.18
CA ALA A 176 -17.62 12.98 0.92
C ALA A 176 -18.04 13.21 -0.53
N LEU A 177 -17.48 12.45 -1.47
CA LEU A 177 -17.83 12.53 -2.90
C LEU A 177 -19.13 11.79 -3.21
N ILE A 178 -19.35 10.61 -2.60
CA ILE A 178 -20.51 9.75 -2.88
C ILE A 178 -21.76 10.28 -2.16
N ASP A 179 -21.62 10.63 -0.88
CA ASP A 179 -22.76 11.03 -0.04
C ASP A 179 -23.27 12.44 -0.36
N GLY A 180 -22.54 13.22 -1.18
CA GLY A 180 -22.93 14.59 -1.54
C GLY A 180 -22.99 15.55 -0.35
N GLY A 181 -22.57 15.10 0.82
CA GLY A 181 -22.49 15.91 2.04
C GLY A 181 -21.40 16.97 1.89
N GLY A 182 -21.70 18.23 2.20
CA GLY A 182 -20.74 19.32 2.09
C GLY A 182 -19.43 19.01 2.80
N PHE A 183 -18.30 19.05 2.08
CA PHE A 183 -16.97 18.84 2.65
C PHE A 183 -16.65 19.92 3.68
N SER A 184 -16.47 19.50 4.93
CA SER A 184 -16.07 20.39 6.02
C SER A 184 -14.70 19.98 6.54
N ILE A 185 -13.72 20.87 6.51
CA ILE A 185 -12.37 20.61 7.01
C ILE A 185 -12.41 20.18 8.48
N GLY A 186 -13.17 20.90 9.32
CA GLY A 186 -13.31 20.55 10.75
C GLY A 186 -13.96 19.18 10.96
N GLY A 187 -15.01 18.87 10.20
CA GLY A 187 -15.64 17.55 10.21
C GLY A 187 -14.70 16.44 9.76
N SER A 188 -13.91 16.67 8.71
CA SER A 188 -12.95 15.69 8.20
C SER A 188 -11.81 15.44 9.19
N VAL A 189 -11.31 16.47 9.87
CA VAL A 189 -10.27 16.32 10.92
C VAL A 189 -10.83 15.53 12.10
N LEU A 190 -12.03 15.82 12.56
CA LEU A 190 -12.67 15.08 13.65
C LEU A 190 -12.93 13.61 13.25
N ALA A 191 -13.43 13.39 12.03
CA ALA A 191 -13.63 12.05 11.50
C ALA A 191 -12.30 11.29 11.43
N PHE A 192 -11.22 11.91 10.95
CA PHE A 192 -9.89 11.33 10.91
C PHE A 192 -9.41 10.89 12.31
N ILE A 193 -9.52 11.77 13.32
CA ILE A 193 -9.11 11.47 14.71
C ILE A 193 -9.95 10.32 15.27
N LYS A 194 -11.27 10.35 15.05
CA LYS A 194 -12.19 9.29 15.51
C LYS A 194 -11.87 7.95 14.86
N VAL A 195 -11.72 7.94 13.56
CA VAL A 195 -11.49 6.74 12.75
C VAL A 195 -10.12 6.13 13.04
N CYS A 196 -9.07 6.96 13.08
CA CYS A 196 -7.72 6.50 13.42
C CYS A 196 -7.58 6.09 14.88
N GLY A 197 -8.05 6.92 15.81
CA GLY A 197 -7.99 6.65 17.25
C GLY A 197 -8.81 5.42 17.64
N GLY A 198 -10.03 5.30 17.11
CA GLY A 198 -10.89 4.14 17.30
C GLY A 198 -10.27 2.86 16.76
N GLY A 199 -9.72 2.90 15.54
CA GLY A 199 -9.00 1.78 14.94
C GLY A 199 -7.80 1.33 15.78
N PHE A 200 -6.98 2.27 16.23
CA PHE A 200 -5.83 1.96 17.09
C PHE A 200 -6.24 1.31 18.42
N LEU A 201 -7.24 1.87 19.10
CA LEU A 201 -7.73 1.32 20.38
C LEU A 201 -8.33 -0.09 20.19
N LEU A 202 -9.13 -0.28 19.15
CA LEU A 202 -9.71 -1.58 18.84
C LEU A 202 -8.63 -2.61 18.51
N GLY A 203 -7.70 -2.26 17.61
CA GLY A 203 -6.60 -3.15 17.22
C GLY A 203 -5.72 -3.52 18.41
N ALA A 204 -5.40 -2.57 19.27
CA ALA A 204 -4.66 -2.83 20.51
C ALA A 204 -5.43 -3.75 21.46
N ALA A 205 -6.75 -3.56 21.61
CA ALA A 205 -7.59 -4.40 22.49
C ALA A 205 -7.69 -5.84 21.95
N VAL A 206 -8.00 -6.01 20.67
CA VAL A 206 -8.13 -7.34 20.04
C VAL A 206 -6.77 -8.03 19.97
N GLY A 207 -5.70 -7.28 19.64
CA GLY A 207 -4.32 -7.78 19.68
C GLY A 207 -3.89 -8.24 21.09
N TRP A 208 -4.29 -7.48 22.12
CA TRP A 208 -4.02 -7.88 23.50
C TRP A 208 -4.76 -9.14 23.90
N MET A 209 -6.03 -9.30 23.50
CA MET A 209 -6.77 -10.55 23.71
C MET A 209 -6.09 -11.73 23.02
N ALA A 210 -5.69 -11.55 21.75
CA ALA A 210 -4.95 -12.58 21.03
C ALA A 210 -3.62 -12.94 21.70
N PHE A 211 -2.88 -11.95 22.22
CA PHE A 211 -1.67 -12.17 23.01
C PHE A 211 -1.92 -13.04 24.26
N LEU A 212 -3.00 -12.76 25.00
CA LEU A 212 -3.36 -13.56 26.19
C LEU A 212 -3.70 -15.02 25.84
N ILE A 213 -4.30 -15.26 24.68
CA ILE A 213 -4.59 -16.60 24.17
C ILE A 213 -3.29 -17.29 23.74
N LEU A 214 -2.48 -16.64 22.90
CA LEU A 214 -1.21 -17.18 22.40
C LEU A 214 -0.25 -17.56 23.54
N ARG A 215 -0.22 -16.79 24.61
CA ARG A 215 0.62 -17.08 25.79
C ARG A 215 0.28 -18.41 26.47
N ARG A 216 -0.93 -18.95 26.26
CA ARG A 216 -1.40 -20.20 26.84
C ARG A 216 -1.30 -21.40 25.89
N LEU A 217 -0.94 -21.14 24.66
CA LEU A 217 -0.81 -22.14 23.60
C LEU A 217 0.65 -22.52 23.43
N ASN A 218 0.86 -23.71 22.87
CA ASN A 218 2.19 -24.19 22.52
C ASN A 218 2.08 -25.09 21.26
N GLU A 219 1.29 -24.59 20.28
CA GLU A 219 0.99 -25.31 19.03
C GLU A 219 1.05 -24.34 17.86
N HIS A 220 2.13 -24.44 17.07
CA HIS A 220 2.46 -23.51 15.99
C HIS A 220 1.37 -23.37 14.91
N LEU A 221 0.62 -24.44 14.61
CA LEU A 221 -0.47 -24.36 13.61
C LEU A 221 -1.65 -23.54 14.13
N LEU A 222 -2.02 -23.73 15.39
CA LEU A 222 -3.10 -22.97 16.03
C LEU A 222 -2.70 -21.49 16.21
N GLU A 223 -1.45 -21.25 16.56
CA GLU A 223 -0.91 -19.90 16.71
C GLU A 223 -0.89 -19.14 15.37
N ASN A 224 -0.52 -19.81 14.25
CA ASN A 224 -0.66 -19.24 12.91
C ASN A 224 -2.11 -18.90 12.56
N ALA A 225 -3.03 -19.82 12.84
CA ALA A 225 -4.45 -19.60 12.59
C ALA A 225 -5.00 -18.40 13.38
N ILE A 226 -4.56 -18.24 14.64
CA ILE A 226 -4.92 -17.10 15.48
C ILE A 226 -4.37 -15.79 14.90
N CYS A 227 -3.13 -15.77 14.41
CA CYS A 227 -2.56 -14.59 13.77
C CYS A 227 -3.32 -14.20 12.50
N LEU A 228 -3.73 -15.18 11.71
CA LEU A 228 -4.56 -14.96 10.52
C LEU A 228 -5.95 -14.43 10.89
N LEU A 229 -6.61 -15.07 11.85
CA LEU A 229 -7.89 -14.64 12.39
C LEU A 229 -7.80 -13.24 13.01
N LEU A 230 -6.68 -12.90 13.66
CA LEU A 230 -6.45 -11.58 14.20
C LEU A 230 -6.37 -10.52 13.09
N ALA A 231 -5.62 -10.80 12.02
CA ALA A 231 -5.50 -9.87 10.90
C ALA A 231 -6.86 -9.54 10.26
N TYR A 232 -7.62 -10.58 9.90
CA TYR A 232 -8.96 -10.40 9.32
C TYR A 232 -10.00 -9.93 10.33
N GLY A 233 -9.98 -10.48 11.54
CA GLY A 233 -10.94 -10.16 12.58
C GLY A 233 -10.80 -8.72 13.08
N ALA A 234 -9.58 -8.22 13.29
CA ALA A 234 -9.36 -6.84 13.67
C ALA A 234 -9.85 -5.87 12.58
N PHE A 235 -9.59 -6.20 11.32
CA PHE A 235 -10.06 -5.42 10.18
C PHE A 235 -11.59 -5.38 10.13
N TRP A 236 -12.22 -6.56 10.11
CA TRP A 236 -13.67 -6.70 10.02
C TRP A 236 -14.42 -6.04 11.18
N LEU A 237 -13.96 -6.24 12.41
CA LEU A 237 -14.56 -5.63 13.60
C LEU A 237 -14.46 -4.09 13.55
N ALA A 238 -13.32 -3.57 13.08
CA ALA A 238 -13.13 -2.13 12.96
C ALA A 238 -14.07 -1.53 11.90
N GLU A 239 -14.21 -2.16 10.74
CA GLU A 239 -15.14 -1.72 9.71
C GLU A 239 -16.60 -1.75 10.21
N MET A 240 -17.01 -2.79 10.95
CA MET A 240 -18.33 -2.85 11.57
C MET A 240 -18.56 -1.70 12.58
N MET A 241 -17.53 -1.25 13.26
CA MET A 241 -17.59 -0.14 14.22
C MET A 241 -17.37 1.23 13.56
N HIS A 242 -17.27 1.29 12.23
CA HIS A 242 -16.99 2.50 11.47
C HIS A 242 -15.69 3.21 11.92
N VAL A 243 -14.65 2.42 12.24
CA VAL A 243 -13.29 2.87 12.51
C VAL A 243 -12.31 2.21 11.55
N SER A 244 -11.06 2.67 11.48
CA SER A 244 -10.11 2.18 10.47
C SER A 244 -9.68 0.73 10.71
N GLY A 245 -10.09 -0.18 9.82
CA GLY A 245 -9.63 -1.57 9.77
C GLY A 245 -8.13 -1.65 9.55
N VAL A 246 -7.58 -0.80 8.71
CA VAL A 246 -6.14 -0.71 8.40
C VAL A 246 -5.32 -0.42 9.67
N ILE A 247 -5.70 0.61 10.41
CA ILE A 247 -5.01 0.99 11.65
C ILE A 247 -5.19 -0.08 12.74
N ALA A 248 -6.36 -0.72 12.80
CA ALA A 248 -6.60 -1.80 13.75
C ALA A 248 -5.67 -2.99 13.50
N VAL A 249 -5.51 -3.40 12.26
CA VAL A 249 -4.60 -4.48 11.87
C VAL A 249 -3.14 -4.12 12.17
N VAL A 250 -2.72 -2.89 11.85
CA VAL A 250 -1.35 -2.42 12.15
C VAL A 250 -1.08 -2.43 13.65
N ALA A 251 -2.02 -1.91 14.46
CA ALA A 251 -1.87 -1.90 15.91
C ALA A 251 -1.80 -3.33 16.51
N ALA A 252 -2.67 -4.23 16.03
CA ALA A 252 -2.67 -5.63 16.43
C ALA A 252 -1.38 -6.35 16.00
N GLY A 253 -0.93 -6.14 14.76
CA GLY A 253 0.31 -6.70 14.21
C GLY A 253 1.55 -6.25 14.99
N LEU A 254 1.68 -4.93 15.29
CA LEU A 254 2.76 -4.39 16.11
C LEU A 254 2.78 -4.99 17.50
N LEU A 255 1.61 -5.18 18.12
CA LEU A 255 1.51 -5.76 19.45
C LEU A 255 1.98 -7.22 19.45
N ILE A 256 1.47 -8.04 18.54
CA ILE A 256 1.84 -9.45 18.45
C ILE A 256 3.28 -9.62 17.98
N GLY A 257 3.72 -8.85 17.00
CA GLY A 257 5.10 -8.87 16.49
C GLY A 257 6.15 -8.48 17.53
N ASN A 258 5.77 -7.79 18.61
CA ASN A 258 6.69 -7.39 19.66
C ASN A 258 6.44 -8.13 20.99
N HIS A 259 5.27 -7.94 21.59
CA HIS A 259 4.95 -8.59 22.86
C HIS A 259 4.67 -10.09 22.68
N GLY A 260 3.96 -10.48 21.61
CA GLY A 260 3.68 -11.86 21.29
C GLY A 260 4.98 -12.65 21.02
N ARG A 261 5.84 -12.14 20.16
CA ARG A 261 7.14 -12.75 19.84
C ARG A 261 8.01 -13.00 21.07
N ARG A 262 8.05 -12.05 22.00
CA ARG A 262 8.95 -12.12 23.17
C ARG A 262 8.41 -12.98 24.31
N LEU A 263 7.09 -13.00 24.49
CA LEU A 263 6.47 -13.50 25.74
C LEU A 263 5.47 -14.64 25.51
N ALA A 264 5.07 -14.88 24.28
CA ALA A 264 3.99 -15.83 23.99
C ALA A 264 4.34 -16.87 22.91
N MET A 265 5.29 -16.61 22.02
CA MET A 265 5.61 -17.49 20.90
C MET A 265 6.95 -18.20 21.05
N SER A 266 7.02 -19.47 20.63
CA SER A 266 8.28 -20.21 20.49
C SER A 266 9.03 -19.75 19.24
N HIS A 267 10.34 -20.02 19.16
CA HIS A 267 11.14 -19.75 17.95
C HIS A 267 10.56 -20.42 16.70
N LYS A 268 10.06 -21.63 16.83
CA LYS A 268 9.42 -22.37 15.74
C LYS A 268 8.14 -21.68 15.27
N THR A 269 7.34 -21.17 16.20
CA THR A 269 6.11 -20.44 15.88
C THR A 269 6.41 -19.15 15.13
N ILE A 270 7.41 -18.38 15.60
CA ILE A 270 7.81 -17.14 14.95
C ILE A 270 8.19 -17.40 13.50
N GLU A 271 9.07 -18.36 13.26
CA GLU A 271 9.52 -18.73 11.92
C GLU A 271 8.37 -19.20 11.02
N THR A 272 7.44 -19.98 11.59
CA THR A 272 6.27 -20.48 10.84
C THR A 272 5.29 -19.36 10.50
N VAL A 273 5.02 -18.44 11.44
CA VAL A 273 4.16 -17.26 11.18
C VAL A 273 4.80 -16.35 10.13
N GLU A 274 6.10 -16.09 10.22
CA GLU A 274 6.83 -15.27 9.25
C GLU A 274 6.75 -15.88 7.85
N THR A 275 7.11 -17.15 7.69
CA THR A 275 7.09 -17.84 6.39
C THR A 275 5.68 -17.93 5.82
N PHE A 276 4.67 -18.12 6.66
CA PHE A 276 3.28 -18.17 6.25
C PHE A 276 2.81 -16.82 5.71
N PHE A 277 3.03 -15.73 6.43
CA PHE A 277 2.65 -14.40 5.97
C PHE A 277 3.47 -13.92 4.77
N GLU A 278 4.77 -14.26 4.69
CA GLU A 278 5.57 -14.01 3.49
C GLU A 278 5.02 -14.73 2.25
N SER A 279 4.52 -15.96 2.43
CA SER A 279 3.90 -16.72 1.35
C SER A 279 2.57 -16.09 0.91
N ILE A 280 1.74 -15.67 1.85
CA ILE A 280 0.49 -14.95 1.57
C ILE A 280 0.79 -13.62 0.86
N ASP A 281 1.73 -12.84 1.36
CA ASP A 281 2.15 -11.56 0.76
C ASP A 281 2.58 -11.77 -0.71
N PHE A 282 3.42 -12.76 -0.96
CA PHE A 282 3.85 -13.10 -2.32
C PHE A 282 2.67 -13.43 -3.24
N LEU A 283 1.73 -14.26 -2.78
CA LEU A 283 0.58 -14.66 -3.58
C LEU A 283 -0.37 -13.49 -3.84
N LEU A 284 -0.70 -12.73 -2.81
CA LEU A 284 -1.62 -11.58 -2.92
C LEU A 284 -1.05 -10.45 -3.76
N ASN A 285 0.21 -10.08 -3.55
CA ASN A 285 0.89 -9.10 -4.39
C ASN A 285 0.97 -9.56 -5.85
N SER A 286 1.28 -10.83 -6.08
CA SER A 286 1.33 -11.38 -7.45
C SER A 286 -0.01 -11.27 -8.14
N LEU A 287 -1.11 -11.62 -7.46
CA LEU A 287 -2.47 -11.48 -7.98
C LEU A 287 -2.82 -10.01 -8.26
N LEU A 288 -2.54 -9.10 -7.33
CA LEU A 288 -2.82 -7.67 -7.50
C LEU A 288 -2.14 -7.11 -8.75
N PHE A 289 -0.86 -7.43 -8.96
CA PHE A 289 -0.11 -6.91 -10.10
C PHE A 289 -0.53 -7.53 -11.44
N ILE A 290 -1.01 -8.78 -11.46
CA ILE A 290 -1.62 -9.36 -12.68
C ILE A 290 -2.99 -8.74 -12.92
N LEU A 291 -3.83 -8.61 -11.89
CA LEU A 291 -5.18 -8.06 -12.00
C LEU A 291 -5.16 -6.63 -12.55
N ILE A 292 -4.23 -5.80 -12.09
CA ILE A 292 -4.11 -4.45 -12.63
C ILE A 292 -3.69 -4.46 -14.10
N GLY A 293 -2.84 -5.41 -14.50
CA GLY A 293 -2.49 -5.60 -15.91
C GLY A 293 -3.70 -5.97 -16.77
N LEU A 294 -4.59 -6.82 -16.24
CA LEU A 294 -5.85 -7.18 -16.90
C LEU A 294 -6.83 -6.00 -16.98
N GLU A 295 -6.98 -5.25 -15.89
CA GLU A 295 -7.88 -4.07 -15.82
C GLU A 295 -7.51 -3.00 -16.85
N LEU A 296 -6.23 -2.80 -17.10
CA LEU A 296 -5.77 -1.80 -18.07
C LEU A 296 -6.31 -2.00 -19.48
N ARG A 297 -6.61 -3.23 -19.89
CA ARG A 297 -7.20 -3.51 -21.20
C ARG A 297 -8.58 -2.88 -21.37
N GLU A 298 -9.43 -2.95 -20.34
CA GLU A 298 -10.79 -2.39 -20.41
C GLU A 298 -10.76 -0.89 -20.74
N TYR A 299 -9.66 -0.24 -20.37
CA TYR A 299 -9.43 1.19 -20.65
C TYR A 299 -8.50 1.46 -21.84
N SER A 300 -8.10 0.42 -22.56
CA SER A 300 -7.22 0.58 -23.76
C SER A 300 -7.88 1.39 -24.88
N GLU A 301 -9.21 1.40 -24.96
CA GLU A 301 -9.96 2.28 -25.87
C GLU A 301 -9.91 3.75 -25.41
N VAL A 302 -9.70 3.99 -24.13
CA VAL A 302 -9.46 5.31 -23.51
C VAL A 302 -7.99 5.74 -23.70
N LEU A 303 -7.13 4.93 -24.32
CA LEU A 303 -5.75 5.29 -24.71
C LEU A 303 -5.65 6.40 -25.77
N VAL A 304 -6.75 6.89 -26.31
CA VAL A 304 -6.85 8.24 -26.89
C VAL A 304 -6.74 9.32 -25.79
N PHE A 305 -6.50 8.87 -24.55
CA PHE A 305 -6.38 9.67 -23.34
C PHE A 305 -5.19 10.64 -23.45
N PRO A 306 -5.35 11.87 -22.98
CA PRO A 306 -4.24 12.81 -23.02
C PRO A 306 -3.11 12.30 -22.11
N TRP A 307 -2.02 11.78 -22.73
CA TRP A 307 -0.76 11.45 -22.06
C TRP A 307 -0.31 12.57 -21.12
N GLN A 308 -0.78 13.80 -21.37
CA GLN A 308 -0.62 14.98 -20.55
C GLN A 308 -1.14 14.79 -19.14
N PHE A 309 -2.26 14.08 -18.95
CA PHE A 309 -2.82 13.84 -17.62
C PHE A 309 -1.96 12.84 -16.83
N ALA A 310 -1.54 11.75 -17.44
CA ALA A 310 -0.62 10.80 -16.79
C ALA A 310 0.72 11.46 -16.46
N ALA A 311 1.26 12.30 -17.35
CA ALA A 311 2.47 13.06 -17.09
C ALA A 311 2.27 14.08 -15.94
N ALA A 312 1.12 14.77 -15.90
CA ALA A 312 0.78 15.68 -14.82
C ALA A 312 0.63 14.93 -13.47
N ALA A 313 0.04 13.72 -13.49
CA ALA A 313 -0.09 12.88 -12.31
C ALA A 313 1.27 12.44 -11.76
N ILE A 314 2.16 11.97 -12.62
CA ILE A 314 3.53 11.60 -12.24
C ILE A 314 4.31 12.82 -11.71
N ALA A 315 4.23 13.95 -12.41
CA ALA A 315 4.88 15.19 -11.98
C ALA A 315 4.33 15.67 -10.63
N GLY A 316 3.00 15.70 -10.46
CA GLY A 316 2.35 16.08 -9.21
C GLY A 316 2.74 15.18 -8.04
N MET A 317 2.76 13.86 -8.25
CA MET A 317 3.23 12.88 -7.28
C MET A 317 4.68 13.16 -6.85
N LEU A 318 5.59 13.37 -7.80
CA LEU A 318 7.01 13.64 -7.51
C LEU A 318 7.20 15.00 -6.82
N ILE A 319 6.51 16.05 -7.28
CA ILE A 319 6.58 17.39 -6.69
C ILE A 319 6.03 17.37 -5.27
N GLY A 320 4.86 16.77 -5.05
CA GLY A 320 4.26 16.63 -3.73
C GLY A 320 5.18 15.88 -2.78
N ARG A 321 5.74 14.75 -3.19
CA ARG A 321 6.71 13.97 -2.42
C ARG A 321 8.00 14.75 -2.14
N ALA A 322 8.51 15.48 -3.13
CA ALA A 322 9.72 16.31 -2.97
C ALA A 322 9.49 17.38 -1.91
N ILE A 323 8.43 18.17 -2.05
CA ILE A 323 8.14 19.26 -1.10
C ILE A 323 8.00 18.71 0.31
N VAL A 324 7.20 17.66 0.52
CA VAL A 324 7.03 17.02 1.83
C VAL A 324 8.39 16.56 2.38
N THR A 325 9.13 15.77 1.58
CA THR A 325 10.37 15.17 2.06
C THR A 325 11.42 16.22 2.41
N TYR A 326 11.70 17.16 1.52
CA TYR A 326 12.76 18.14 1.77
C TYR A 326 12.41 19.12 2.89
N THR A 327 11.13 19.56 2.95
CA THR A 327 10.66 20.50 3.98
C THR A 327 10.66 19.85 5.37
N PHE A 328 10.06 18.66 5.49
CA PHE A 328 9.95 17.99 6.78
C PHE A 328 11.30 17.49 7.27
N TYR A 329 12.14 16.99 6.37
CA TYR A 329 13.50 16.59 6.72
C TYR A 329 14.34 17.77 7.25
N TRP A 330 14.21 18.93 6.63
CA TRP A 330 14.86 20.15 7.10
C TRP A 330 14.33 20.58 8.47
N ALA A 331 13.01 20.61 8.65
CA ALA A 331 12.39 20.98 9.93
C ALA A 331 12.79 20.02 11.07
N LEU A 332 12.73 18.72 10.82
CA LEU A 332 13.09 17.67 11.80
C LEU A 332 14.58 17.73 12.18
N ASN A 333 15.46 18.06 11.24
CA ASN A 333 16.89 18.23 11.53
C ASN A 333 17.22 19.53 12.30
N LYS A 334 16.31 20.51 12.30
CA LYS A 334 16.44 21.70 13.16
C LYS A 334 16.01 21.48 14.59
N ILE A 335 14.96 20.67 14.78
CA ILE A 335 14.31 20.48 16.09
C ILE A 335 14.91 19.28 16.84
N GLY A 336 15.41 18.27 16.13
CA GLY A 336 15.82 16.99 16.70
C GLY A 336 17.25 16.56 16.37
N THR A 337 17.48 15.25 16.42
CA THR A 337 18.77 14.63 16.10
C THR A 337 19.14 14.87 14.64
N LYS A 338 20.34 15.42 14.40
CA LYS A 338 20.85 15.67 13.05
C LYS A 338 21.08 14.34 12.32
N ARG A 339 20.43 14.19 11.18
CA ARG A 339 20.57 13.03 10.28
C ARG A 339 21.43 13.40 9.07
N PRO A 340 22.13 12.42 8.44
CA PRO A 340 22.95 12.67 7.26
C PRO A 340 22.16 13.30 6.12
N LYS A 341 22.67 14.38 5.53
CA LYS A 341 21.96 15.13 4.47
C LYS A 341 21.62 14.29 3.24
N SER A 342 22.34 13.19 3.01
CA SER A 342 22.09 12.26 1.91
C SER A 342 20.77 11.47 2.06
N TRP A 343 20.31 11.22 3.29
CA TRP A 343 19.11 10.44 3.56
C TRP A 343 17.84 11.04 2.95
N LYS A 344 17.73 12.38 2.93
CA LYS A 344 16.56 13.05 2.32
C LYS A 344 16.35 12.67 0.85
N HIS A 345 17.44 12.44 0.10
CA HIS A 345 17.35 12.05 -1.30
C HIS A 345 16.89 10.59 -1.44
N ILE A 346 17.30 9.72 -0.51
CA ILE A 346 16.85 8.35 -0.45
C ILE A 346 15.37 8.24 -0.05
N ILE A 347 14.96 9.00 0.97
CA ILE A 347 13.54 9.03 1.41
C ILE A 347 12.64 9.58 0.31
N PHE A 348 13.08 10.63 -0.41
CA PHE A 348 12.36 11.17 -1.56
C PHE A 348 12.21 10.14 -2.67
N TRP A 349 13.33 9.58 -3.13
CA TRP A 349 13.34 8.67 -4.28
C TRP A 349 12.82 7.27 -3.94
N GLY A 350 12.94 6.85 -2.67
CA GLY A 350 12.46 5.58 -2.14
C GLY A 350 10.96 5.52 -1.84
N GLY A 351 10.23 6.60 -2.07
CA GLY A 351 8.78 6.59 -1.98
C GLY A 351 8.14 5.87 -3.17
N LEU A 352 8.46 4.58 -3.34
CA LEU A 352 7.86 3.76 -4.40
C LEU A 352 6.36 3.56 -4.13
N ARG A 353 5.58 3.44 -5.20
CA ARG A 353 4.14 3.16 -5.12
C ARG A 353 3.94 1.68 -5.44
N GLY A 354 3.26 0.95 -4.55
CA GLY A 354 3.10 -0.49 -4.64
C GLY A 354 1.65 -0.95 -4.70
N SER A 355 1.36 -2.01 -3.96
CA SER A 355 0.07 -2.71 -3.97
C SER A 355 -1.08 -1.90 -3.40
N ILE A 356 -0.86 -1.05 -2.38
CA ILE A 356 -1.96 -0.31 -1.73
C ILE A 356 -2.59 0.74 -2.65
N PRO A 357 -1.84 1.63 -3.35
CA PRO A 357 -2.42 2.46 -4.40
C PRO A 357 -3.22 1.68 -5.44
N ILE A 358 -2.75 0.49 -5.82
CA ILE A 358 -3.44 -0.39 -6.76
C ILE A 358 -4.75 -0.91 -6.15
N ALA A 359 -4.71 -1.39 -4.92
CA ALA A 359 -5.90 -1.85 -4.22
C ALA A 359 -6.95 -0.73 -4.09
N LEU A 360 -6.52 0.50 -3.77
CA LEU A 360 -7.42 1.65 -3.71
C LEU A 360 -7.98 2.06 -5.08
N LEU A 361 -7.19 1.96 -6.14
CA LEU A 361 -7.66 2.18 -7.53
C LEU A 361 -8.76 1.19 -7.89
N LEU A 362 -8.51 -0.08 -7.64
CA LEU A 362 -9.46 -1.16 -7.89
C LEU A 362 -10.69 -1.08 -6.96
N HIS A 363 -10.55 -0.47 -5.78
CA HIS A 363 -11.66 -0.23 -4.85
C HIS A 363 -12.57 0.94 -5.25
N LEU A 364 -12.21 1.77 -6.24
CA LEU A 364 -13.09 2.82 -6.72
C LEU A 364 -14.41 2.24 -7.23
N PRO A 365 -15.56 2.61 -6.63
CA PRO A 365 -16.84 2.00 -6.96
C PRO A 365 -17.28 2.33 -8.39
N LEU A 366 -18.15 1.46 -8.93
CA LEU A 366 -18.78 1.59 -10.24
C LEU A 366 -20.22 2.06 -10.08
N ASN A 367 -20.72 2.82 -11.05
CA ASN A 367 -22.13 3.22 -11.14
C ASN A 367 -22.62 3.94 -9.87
N THR A 368 -21.83 4.87 -9.36
CA THR A 368 -22.17 5.65 -8.17
C THR A 368 -23.25 6.68 -8.44
N GLY A 369 -23.54 6.99 -9.71
CA GLY A 369 -24.41 8.09 -10.12
C GLY A 369 -23.79 9.47 -9.83
N THR A 370 -22.53 9.52 -9.46
CA THR A 370 -21.81 10.77 -9.15
C THR A 370 -20.82 11.14 -10.26
N VAL A 371 -20.18 12.28 -10.10
CA VAL A 371 -19.12 12.75 -11.01
C VAL A 371 -17.96 11.78 -11.09
N LEU A 372 -17.76 10.91 -10.07
CA LEU A 372 -16.71 9.90 -10.02
C LEU A 372 -16.75 8.96 -11.22
N ASP A 373 -17.94 8.55 -11.67
CA ASP A 373 -18.10 7.61 -12.78
C ASP A 373 -17.44 8.11 -14.07
N ASN A 374 -17.47 9.43 -14.31
CA ASN A 374 -16.85 10.06 -15.47
C ASN A 374 -15.32 10.13 -15.37
N TYR A 375 -14.77 10.20 -14.15
CA TYR A 375 -13.33 10.34 -13.91
C TYR A 375 -12.63 9.04 -13.55
N ARG A 376 -13.37 8.00 -13.17
CA ARG A 376 -12.81 6.70 -12.77
C ARG A 376 -11.80 6.14 -13.81
N PRO A 377 -12.11 6.08 -15.11
CA PRO A 377 -11.15 5.59 -16.12
C PRO A 377 -9.83 6.38 -16.11
N ILE A 378 -9.96 7.70 -15.97
CA ILE A 378 -8.82 8.63 -15.92
C ILE A 378 -7.95 8.36 -14.69
N LEU A 379 -8.58 8.22 -13.53
CA LEU A 379 -7.89 7.95 -12.27
C LEU A 379 -7.16 6.62 -12.31
N LEU A 380 -7.78 5.58 -12.89
CA LEU A 380 -7.17 4.25 -13.06
C LEU A 380 -5.91 4.32 -13.93
N VAL A 381 -6.01 4.89 -15.13
CA VAL A 381 -4.88 5.00 -16.06
C VAL A 381 -3.75 5.85 -15.46
N ALA A 382 -4.08 6.98 -14.84
CA ALA A 382 -3.08 7.86 -14.24
C ALA A 382 -2.42 7.26 -13.00
N GLY A 383 -3.20 6.63 -12.12
CA GLY A 383 -2.69 5.99 -10.91
C GLY A 383 -1.80 4.81 -11.25
N PHE A 384 -2.21 4.00 -12.22
CA PHE A 384 -1.38 2.94 -12.74
C PHE A 384 -0.09 3.49 -13.37
N GLY A 385 -0.18 4.55 -14.18
CA GLY A 385 0.99 5.22 -14.75
C GLY A 385 1.98 5.69 -13.67
N CYS A 386 1.49 6.22 -12.55
CA CYS A 386 2.31 6.60 -11.40
C CYS A 386 2.99 5.39 -10.75
N VAL A 387 2.26 4.30 -10.54
CA VAL A 387 2.81 3.07 -9.95
C VAL A 387 3.85 2.46 -10.89
N PHE A 388 3.53 2.34 -12.17
CA PHE A 388 4.45 1.83 -13.18
C PHE A 388 5.74 2.66 -13.27
N PHE A 389 5.62 3.99 -13.37
CA PHE A 389 6.77 4.89 -13.34
C PHE A 389 7.61 4.72 -12.09
N SER A 390 6.98 4.65 -10.94
CA SER A 390 7.64 4.48 -9.66
C SER A 390 8.44 3.17 -9.60
N LEU A 391 7.84 2.05 -9.97
CA LEU A 391 8.50 0.76 -9.95
C LEU A 391 9.63 0.68 -11.00
N VAL A 392 9.41 1.19 -12.23
CA VAL A 392 10.42 1.14 -13.30
C VAL A 392 11.51 2.17 -13.07
N ALA A 393 11.16 3.47 -13.00
CA ALA A 393 12.16 4.53 -12.96
C ALA A 393 12.82 4.65 -11.58
N GLN A 394 12.04 4.75 -10.51
CA GLN A 394 12.60 4.92 -9.17
C GLN A 394 13.19 3.60 -8.65
N GLY A 395 12.52 2.46 -8.85
CA GLY A 395 13.01 1.15 -8.41
C GLY A 395 14.36 0.79 -9.03
N THR A 396 14.51 0.90 -10.34
CA THR A 396 15.77 0.56 -11.02
C THR A 396 16.92 1.53 -10.75
N THR A 397 16.61 2.80 -10.47
CA THR A 397 17.61 3.84 -10.23
C THR A 397 17.98 4.03 -8.76
N MET A 398 17.30 3.34 -7.84
CA MET A 398 17.58 3.46 -6.40
C MET A 398 18.99 2.99 -6.03
N ALA A 399 19.41 1.81 -6.50
CA ALA A 399 20.74 1.29 -6.22
C ALA A 399 21.86 2.20 -6.78
N PRO A 400 21.82 2.69 -8.03
CA PRO A 400 22.73 3.72 -8.53
C PRO A 400 22.75 5.00 -7.69
N LEU A 401 21.58 5.47 -7.21
CA LEU A 401 21.49 6.64 -6.36
C LEU A 401 22.20 6.43 -5.01
N MET A 402 21.98 5.29 -4.37
CA MET A 402 22.65 4.94 -3.10
C MET A 402 24.17 4.91 -3.25
N ARG A 403 24.67 4.31 -4.35
CA ARG A 403 26.11 4.29 -4.65
C ARG A 403 26.69 5.70 -4.78
N ARG A 404 26.01 6.59 -5.53
CA ARG A 404 26.45 7.98 -5.71
C ARG A 404 26.47 8.79 -4.40
N LEU A 405 25.57 8.45 -3.47
CA LEU A 405 25.46 9.13 -2.17
C LEU A 405 26.35 8.49 -1.09
N GLY A 406 27.10 7.43 -1.42
CA GLY A 406 27.97 6.74 -0.47
C GLY A 406 27.19 6.04 0.65
N ILE A 407 25.97 5.58 0.38
CA ILE A 407 25.11 4.89 1.35
C ILE A 407 25.18 3.39 1.10
N GLY A 408 25.72 2.67 2.08
CA GLY A 408 25.90 1.22 1.97
C GLY A 408 27.19 0.82 1.23
N ARG A 409 27.47 -0.48 1.26
CA ARG A 409 28.53 -1.12 0.48
C ARG A 409 27.87 -1.98 -0.60
N ILE A 410 27.82 -1.48 -1.81
CA ILE A 410 27.32 -2.22 -2.99
C ILE A 410 28.49 -2.52 -3.89
#